data_3b09abb5b6b1503fc9bf853190a72fb4
#
_entry.id   3b09abb5b6b1503fc9bf853190a72fb4
#
_cell.length_a   1.000
_cell.length_b   1.000
_cell.length_c   1.000
_cell.angle_alpha   90.00
_cell.angle_beta   90.00
_cell.angle_gamma   90.00
#
_symmetry.space_group_name_H-M   'P 1'
#
loop_
_entity.id
_entity.type
_entity.pdbx_description
1 polymer ?
#
loop_
_entity_poly.entity_id
_entity_poly.type
_entity_poly.pdbx_seq_one_letter_code
_entity_poly.pdbx_strand_id
1 'polypeptide(L)'
;MGVPKLTFGPSKRYLATNKLVVGDTLEFNIVDFATDEIDTEYGSKLSFEINILKSSSSEIKPGEATWNTICNAARELHTYFIKEKVVLAGDKGISRWVIQLKVEENGFRLDVIG
;
A
#
# COMPACT_ATOMS: atom_id res chain seq x y z
N MET A 1 5.92 -34.63 19.58
CA MET A 1 5.09 -33.47 19.20
C MET A 1 5.97 -32.23 19.09
N GLY A 2 5.91 -31.55 17.96
CA GLY A 2 6.67 -30.33 17.78
C GLY A 2 6.07 -29.14 18.51
N VAL A 3 6.88 -28.12 18.74
CA VAL A 3 6.41 -26.86 19.29
C VAL A 3 5.53 -26.18 18.21
N PRO A 4 4.33 -25.69 18.58
CA PRO A 4 3.52 -24.96 17.62
C PRO A 4 4.27 -23.72 17.13
N LYS A 5 4.07 -23.41 15.86
CA LYS A 5 4.70 -22.25 15.25
C LYS A 5 3.92 -20.99 15.67
N LEU A 6 4.33 -20.41 16.79
CA LEU A 6 3.71 -19.23 17.34
C LEU A 6 4.60 -18.02 17.11
N THR A 7 3.98 -16.92 16.74
CA THR A 7 4.67 -15.65 16.59
C THR A 7 4.03 -14.62 17.50
N PHE A 8 4.85 -14.04 18.36
CA PHE A 8 4.42 -13.02 19.32
C PHE A 8 5.11 -11.70 18.96
N GLY A 9 4.50 -10.94 18.15
CA GLY A 9 5.02 -9.65 17.74
C GLY A 9 3.89 -8.66 17.51
N PRO A 10 4.22 -7.45 17.05
CA PRO A 10 3.19 -6.49 16.68
C PRO A 10 2.25 -7.10 15.64
N SER A 11 0.96 -6.85 15.79
CA SER A 11 -0.01 -7.23 14.77
C SER A 11 0.30 -6.49 13.46
N LYS A 12 0.02 -7.16 12.32
CA LYS A 12 0.14 -6.52 11.03
C LYS A 12 -0.77 -5.30 10.97
N ARG A 13 -0.19 -4.15 10.62
CA ARG A 13 -0.94 -2.91 10.53
C ARG A 13 -1.49 -2.75 9.11
N TYR A 14 -2.78 -2.50 9.01
CA TYR A 14 -3.43 -2.23 7.73
C TYR A 14 -3.71 -0.74 7.57
N LEU A 15 -3.58 -0.25 6.35
CA LEU A 15 -3.93 1.14 6.04
C LEU A 15 -5.45 1.30 6.12
N ALA A 16 -5.91 2.09 7.06
CA ALA A 16 -7.34 2.34 7.29
C ALA A 16 -7.81 3.51 6.43
N THR A 17 -8.08 3.26 5.15
CA THR A 17 -8.48 4.31 4.21
C THR A 17 -9.83 4.93 4.55
N ASN A 18 -10.68 4.23 5.31
CA ASN A 18 -11.96 4.77 5.78
C ASN A 18 -11.81 5.92 6.78
N LYS A 19 -10.61 6.13 7.31
CA LYS A 19 -10.30 7.25 8.21
C LYS A 19 -9.82 8.48 7.47
N LEU A 20 -9.64 8.39 6.16
CA LEU A 20 -9.24 9.49 5.30
C LEU A 20 -10.48 10.23 4.80
N VAL A 21 -10.34 11.55 4.66
CA VAL A 21 -11.39 12.40 4.10
C VAL A 21 -10.88 13.10 2.84
N VAL A 22 -11.79 13.62 2.03
CA VAL A 22 -11.43 14.34 0.80
C VAL A 22 -10.43 15.46 1.12
N GLY A 23 -9.34 15.49 0.36
CA GLY A 23 -8.25 16.43 0.56
C GLY A 23 -7.08 15.88 1.35
N ASP A 24 -7.25 14.76 2.05
CA ASP A 24 -6.13 14.11 2.74
C ASP A 24 -5.11 13.55 1.76
N THR A 25 -3.85 13.59 2.16
CA THR A 25 -2.74 13.04 1.39
C THR A 25 -1.87 12.14 2.24
N LEU A 26 -1.34 11.10 1.60
CA LEU A 26 -0.30 10.24 2.16
C LEU A 26 0.84 10.18 1.15
N GLU A 27 2.08 10.11 1.66
CA GLU A 27 3.25 9.81 0.84
C GLU A 27 3.88 8.54 1.36
N PHE A 28 4.15 7.59 0.47
CA PHE A 28 4.68 6.29 0.86
C PHE A 28 5.58 5.69 -0.22
N ASN A 29 6.44 4.77 0.22
CA ASN A 29 7.17 3.88 -0.68
C ASN A 29 6.45 2.53 -0.73
N ILE A 30 6.53 1.84 -1.86
CA ILE A 30 6.07 0.45 -1.96
C ILE A 30 7.27 -0.46 -1.69
N VAL A 31 7.17 -1.26 -0.65
CA VAL A 31 8.22 -2.19 -0.23
C VAL A 31 8.05 -3.54 -0.92
N ASP A 32 6.82 -3.97 -1.09
CA ASP A 32 6.48 -5.23 -1.74
C ASP A 32 5.05 -5.19 -2.24
N PHE A 33 4.69 -6.09 -3.13
CA PHE A 33 3.31 -6.25 -3.58
C PHE A 33 3.04 -7.68 -4.03
N ALA A 34 1.81 -8.14 -3.86
CA ALA A 34 1.38 -9.43 -4.37
C ALA A 34 1.12 -9.33 -5.88
N THR A 35 1.64 -10.29 -6.66
CA THR A 35 1.43 -10.31 -8.12
C THR A 35 -0.01 -10.62 -8.48
N ASP A 36 -0.69 -11.42 -7.65
CA ASP A 36 -2.10 -11.78 -7.84
C ASP A 36 -2.95 -11.18 -6.73
N GLU A 37 -4.25 -11.06 -6.97
CA GLU A 37 -5.18 -10.66 -5.93
C GLU A 37 -5.18 -11.69 -4.80
N ILE A 38 -5.30 -11.21 -3.57
CA ILE A 38 -5.40 -12.06 -2.38
C ILE A 38 -6.84 -12.14 -1.92
N ASP A 39 -7.22 -13.27 -1.34
CA ASP A 39 -8.54 -13.43 -0.75
C ASP A 39 -8.56 -12.83 0.66
N THR A 40 -9.55 -12.00 0.92
CA THR A 40 -9.81 -11.44 2.24
C THR A 40 -11.24 -11.74 2.65
N GLU A 41 -11.58 -11.52 3.92
CA GLU A 41 -12.96 -11.69 4.38
C GLU A 41 -13.93 -10.72 3.67
N TYR A 42 -13.42 -9.69 3.02
CA TYR A 42 -14.21 -8.71 2.26
C TYR A 42 -14.08 -8.90 0.75
N GLY A 43 -13.59 -10.04 0.29
CA GLY A 43 -13.41 -10.36 -1.12
C GLY A 43 -11.95 -10.29 -1.58
N SER A 44 -11.74 -10.47 -2.87
CA SER A 44 -10.40 -10.42 -3.48
C SER A 44 -9.91 -8.99 -3.61
N LYS A 45 -8.66 -8.74 -3.21
CA LYS A 45 -8.06 -7.41 -3.23
C LYS A 45 -6.61 -7.45 -3.68
N LEU A 46 -6.13 -6.34 -4.25
CA LEU A 46 -4.70 -6.11 -4.45
C LEU A 46 -4.06 -5.83 -3.09
N SER A 47 -2.84 -6.27 -2.90
CA SER A 47 -2.13 -6.08 -1.64
C SER A 47 -0.74 -5.49 -1.86
N PHE A 48 -0.47 -4.39 -1.15
CA PHE A 48 0.81 -3.71 -1.17
C PHE A 48 1.35 -3.59 0.25
N GLU A 49 2.63 -3.92 0.43
CA GLU A 49 3.36 -3.56 1.64
C GLU A 49 3.96 -2.19 1.41
N ILE A 50 3.63 -1.22 2.25
CA ILE A 50 4.06 0.16 2.09
C ILE A 50 4.77 0.68 3.34
N ASN A 51 5.59 1.71 3.16
CA ASN A 51 6.17 2.48 4.25
C ASN A 51 5.69 3.92 4.12
N ILE A 52 4.82 4.33 5.02
CA ILE A 52 4.22 5.68 5.01
C ILE A 52 5.25 6.67 5.52
N LEU A 53 5.58 7.66 4.69
CA LEU A 53 6.58 8.69 4.99
C LEU A 53 5.93 9.93 5.59
N LYS A 54 4.77 10.32 5.05
CA LYS A 54 4.01 11.47 5.51
C LYS A 54 2.52 11.20 5.45
N SER A 55 1.77 11.81 6.36
CA SER A 55 0.32 11.74 6.39
C SER A 55 -0.25 13.09 6.82
N SER A 56 -1.24 13.58 6.08
CA SER A 56 -1.99 14.78 6.49
C SER A 56 -3.02 14.45 7.57
N SER A 57 -3.37 13.18 7.73
CA SER A 57 -4.36 12.73 8.71
C SER A 57 -3.71 12.37 10.03
N SER A 58 -4.24 12.89 11.14
CA SER A 58 -3.80 12.50 12.49
C SER A 58 -4.17 11.04 12.82
N GLU A 59 -5.13 10.47 12.11
CA GLU A 59 -5.58 9.08 12.29
C GLU A 59 -4.63 8.07 11.67
N ILE A 60 -3.78 8.49 10.74
CA ILE A 60 -2.83 7.61 10.05
C ILE A 60 -1.43 8.14 10.27
N LYS A 61 -0.62 7.35 10.97
CA LYS A 61 0.75 7.73 11.33
C LYS A 61 1.75 7.14 10.34
N PRO A 62 2.91 7.80 10.16
CA PRO A 62 4.01 7.22 9.38
C PRO A 62 4.44 5.85 9.91
N GLY A 63 5.03 5.05 9.05
CA GLY A 63 5.54 3.71 9.36
C GLY A 63 5.03 2.66 8.39
N GLU A 64 5.39 1.42 8.65
CA GLU A 64 5.01 0.30 7.80
C GLU A 64 3.52 -0.03 7.93
N ALA A 65 2.91 -0.37 6.80
CA ALA A 65 1.51 -0.79 6.76
C ALA A 65 1.26 -1.67 5.54
N THR A 66 0.19 -2.45 5.60
CA THR A 66 -0.31 -3.22 4.45
C THR A 66 -1.53 -2.49 3.90
N TRP A 67 -1.52 -2.24 2.61
CA TRP A 67 -2.64 -1.63 1.91
C TRP A 67 -3.31 -2.65 1.01
N ASN A 68 -4.49 -3.08 1.40
CA ASN A 68 -5.35 -3.97 0.60
C ASN A 68 -6.43 -3.12 -0.04
N THR A 69 -6.53 -3.16 -1.36
CA THR A 69 -7.42 -2.23 -2.06
C THR A 69 -7.91 -2.79 -3.40
N ILE A 70 -9.03 -2.28 -3.85
CA ILE A 70 -9.58 -2.54 -5.17
C ILE A 70 -9.76 -1.25 -5.97
N CYS A 71 -9.25 -0.11 -5.49
CA CYS A 71 -9.46 1.16 -6.18
C CYS A 71 -8.79 1.17 -7.56
N ASN A 72 -9.36 1.95 -8.48
CA ASN A 72 -8.90 1.99 -9.87
C ASN A 72 -7.45 2.46 -10.00
N ALA A 73 -7.04 3.46 -9.24
CA ALA A 73 -5.68 3.97 -9.27
C ALA A 73 -4.67 2.89 -8.88
N ALA A 74 -4.96 2.10 -7.85
CA ALA A 74 -4.11 0.99 -7.44
C ALA A 74 -4.08 -0.13 -8.49
N ARG A 75 -5.20 -0.40 -9.16
CA ARG A 75 -5.24 -1.38 -10.25
C ARG A 75 -4.37 -0.95 -11.42
N GLU A 76 -4.43 0.32 -11.80
CA GLU A 76 -3.58 0.87 -12.86
C GLU A 76 -2.10 0.77 -12.50
N LEU A 77 -1.75 1.11 -11.27
CA LEU A 77 -0.37 1.02 -10.78
C LEU A 77 0.12 -0.43 -10.77
N HIS A 78 -0.70 -1.35 -10.27
CA HIS A 78 -0.38 -2.78 -10.24
C HIS A 78 -0.20 -3.33 -11.65
N THR A 79 -1.09 -2.99 -12.57
CA THR A 79 -1.00 -3.40 -13.97
C THR A 79 0.30 -2.90 -14.60
N TYR A 80 0.67 -1.66 -14.32
CA TYR A 80 1.93 -1.09 -14.78
C TYR A 80 3.13 -1.89 -14.24
N PHE A 81 3.14 -2.22 -12.96
CA PHE A 81 4.22 -2.98 -12.35
C PHE A 81 4.39 -4.36 -13.01
N ILE A 82 3.29 -5.05 -13.27
CA ILE A 82 3.32 -6.37 -13.90
C ILE A 82 3.78 -6.26 -15.35
N LYS A 83 3.23 -5.31 -16.11
CA LYS A 83 3.54 -5.13 -17.53
C LYS A 83 4.99 -4.74 -17.75
N GLU A 84 5.50 -3.81 -16.96
CA GLU A 84 6.86 -3.29 -17.12
C GLU A 84 7.90 -4.13 -16.37
N LYS A 85 7.48 -5.17 -15.67
CA LYS A 85 8.37 -6.06 -14.88
C LYS A 85 9.31 -5.26 -13.99
N VAL A 86 8.75 -4.28 -13.27
CA VAL A 86 9.54 -3.39 -12.42
C VAL A 86 10.21 -4.18 -11.29
N VAL A 87 11.40 -3.72 -10.91
CA VAL A 87 12.12 -4.29 -9.80
C VAL A 87 11.81 -3.51 -8.52
N LEU A 88 11.79 -4.23 -7.39
CA LEU A 88 11.46 -3.62 -6.10
C LEU A 88 12.66 -2.96 -5.45
N ALA A 89 13.86 -3.49 -5.67
CA ALA A 89 15.05 -3.04 -4.97
C ALA A 89 16.10 -2.46 -5.94
N GLY A 90 17.06 -1.72 -5.39
CA GLY A 90 18.13 -1.11 -6.14
C GLY A 90 17.88 0.36 -6.45
N ASP A 91 18.82 0.99 -7.14
CA ASP A 91 18.78 2.45 -7.41
C ASP A 91 17.59 2.85 -8.29
N LYS A 92 17.11 1.94 -9.11
CA LYS A 92 15.96 2.15 -9.99
C LYS A 92 14.72 1.39 -9.55
N GLY A 93 14.77 0.78 -8.37
CA GLY A 93 13.65 -0.01 -7.87
C GLY A 93 12.49 0.86 -7.41
N ILE A 94 11.26 0.35 -7.53
CA ILE A 94 10.05 1.06 -7.10
C ILE A 94 10.01 1.29 -5.59
N SER A 95 10.79 0.54 -4.81
CA SER A 95 10.87 0.76 -3.37
C SER A 95 11.44 2.14 -3.02
N ARG A 96 12.08 2.81 -3.97
CA ARG A 96 12.59 4.17 -3.80
C ARG A 96 11.64 5.24 -4.31
N TRP A 97 10.59 4.85 -5.02
CA TRP A 97 9.60 5.82 -5.49
C TRP A 97 8.79 6.35 -4.32
N VAL A 98 8.60 7.66 -4.30
CA VAL A 98 7.65 8.28 -3.38
C VAL A 98 6.34 8.43 -4.13
N ILE A 99 5.31 7.77 -3.62
CA ILE A 99 3.98 7.79 -4.22
C ILE A 99 3.08 8.61 -3.30
N GLN A 100 2.40 9.59 -3.87
CA GLN A 100 1.41 10.37 -3.14
C GLN A 100 0.02 9.84 -3.44
N LEU A 101 -0.68 9.43 -2.40
CA LEU A 101 -2.10 9.12 -2.45
C LEU A 101 -2.85 10.37 -2.02
N LYS A 102 -3.80 10.82 -2.86
CA LYS A 102 -4.68 11.92 -2.52
C LYS A 102 -6.13 11.44 -2.57
N VAL A 103 -6.88 11.78 -1.54
CA VAL A 103 -8.31 11.45 -1.49
C VAL A 103 -9.08 12.52 -2.24
N GLU A 104 -9.77 12.10 -3.30
CA GLU A 104 -10.63 12.95 -4.12
C GLU A 104 -12.09 12.52 -3.95
N GLU A 105 -13.03 13.33 -4.44
CA GLU A 105 -14.47 13.05 -4.29
C GLU A 105 -14.87 11.69 -4.89
N ASN A 106 -14.21 11.28 -5.97
CA ASN A 106 -14.55 10.06 -6.71
C ASN A 106 -13.61 8.89 -6.40
N GLY A 107 -12.74 9.01 -5.42
CA GLY A 107 -11.81 7.95 -5.05
C GLY A 107 -10.42 8.46 -4.76
N PHE A 108 -9.44 7.58 -4.95
CA PHE A 108 -8.04 7.89 -4.66
C PHE A 108 -7.26 8.17 -5.94
N ARG A 109 -6.39 9.15 -5.87
CA ARG A 109 -5.42 9.45 -6.93
C ARG A 109 -4.04 9.07 -6.44
N LEU A 110 -3.25 8.43 -7.31
CA LEU A 110 -1.87 8.07 -7.04
C LEU A 110 -0.95 8.78 -8.04
N ASP A 111 0.07 9.45 -7.52
CA ASP A 111 1.10 10.11 -8.32
C ASP A 111 2.48 9.71 -7.82
N VAL A 112 3.40 9.44 -8.74
CA VAL A 112 4.80 9.24 -8.38
C VAL A 112 5.46 10.61 -8.33
N ILE A 113 5.90 11.03 -7.15
CA ILE A 113 6.41 12.38 -6.92
C ILE A 113 7.91 12.45 -6.59
N GLY A 114 8.54 11.31 -6.44
CA GLY A 114 9.96 11.30 -6.12
C GLY A 114 10.68 9.98 -6.34
#